data_554854613188d593645f85a67a610de8
#
_entry.id   554854613188d593645f85a67a610de8
#
_cell.length_a   1.000
_cell.length_b   1.000
_cell.length_c   1.000
_cell.angle_alpha   90.00
_cell.angle_beta   90.00
_cell.angle_gamma   90.00
#
_symmetry.space_group_name_H-M   'P 1'
#
loop_
_entity.id
_entity.type
_entity.pdbx_description
1 polymer ?
#
loop_
_entity_poly.entity_id
_entity_poly.type
_entity_poly.pdbx_seq_one_letter_code
_entity_poly.pdbx_strand_id
1 'polypeptide(L)'
;NLRVVTNSINVASICARNSSFDVVVACGTVRHRDNGIVGASAERFIREFRVDYGIIGISGIDEEGNLLDYDYREVAVARTIIECSRRVFLVTDRSKFGRPAMVRVAHLSDINALFTDGPIDTKWADLIHEHGVELFMV
;
A
#
# COMPACT_ATOMS: atom_id res chain seq x y z
N ASN A 1 17.33 -2.93 14.26
CA ASN A 1 17.66 -3.00 12.83
C ASN A 1 16.43 -3.25 11.99
N LEU A 2 16.14 -2.32 11.08
CA LEU A 2 15.03 -2.43 10.14
C LEU A 2 15.58 -2.20 8.73
N ARG A 3 15.22 -3.07 7.79
CA ARG A 3 15.45 -2.82 6.37
C ARG A 3 14.15 -2.33 5.75
N VAL A 4 14.22 -1.22 5.05
CA VAL A 4 13.10 -0.61 4.33
C VAL A 4 13.40 -0.68 2.84
N VAL A 5 12.52 -1.32 2.07
CA VAL A 5 12.56 -1.30 0.62
C VAL A 5 11.38 -0.46 0.16
N THR A 6 11.64 0.58 -0.60
CA THR A 6 10.58 1.54 -0.96
C THR A 6 10.70 2.02 -2.40
N ASN A 7 9.56 2.33 -2.99
CA ASN A 7 9.45 3.04 -4.26
C ASN A 7 9.12 4.54 -4.07
N SER A 8 9.20 5.04 -2.84
CA SER A 8 8.90 6.44 -2.54
C SER A 8 10.16 7.19 -2.13
N ILE A 9 10.49 8.23 -2.88
CA ILE A 9 11.60 9.12 -2.53
C ILE A 9 11.35 9.79 -1.19
N ASN A 10 10.11 10.17 -0.90
CA ASN A 10 9.75 10.82 0.34
C ASN A 10 9.94 9.89 1.55
N VAL A 11 9.48 8.65 1.44
CA VAL A 11 9.67 7.64 2.50
C VAL A 11 11.15 7.35 2.70
N ALA A 12 11.91 7.19 1.62
CA ALA A 12 13.35 6.96 1.69
C ALA A 12 14.06 8.09 2.45
N SER A 13 13.73 9.35 2.14
CA SER A 13 14.31 10.52 2.78
C SER A 13 14.00 10.58 4.27
N ILE A 14 12.79 10.22 4.67
CA ILE A 14 12.39 10.20 6.08
C ILE A 14 13.11 9.07 6.83
N CYS A 15 13.08 7.88 6.29
CA CYS A 15 13.70 6.70 6.91
C CYS A 15 15.21 6.82 7.02
N ALA A 16 15.86 7.44 6.05
CA ALA A 16 17.31 7.62 6.04
C ALA A 16 17.84 8.53 7.16
N ARG A 17 16.97 9.26 7.84
CA ARG A 17 17.35 10.05 9.01
C ARG A 17 17.71 9.18 10.21
N ASN A 18 17.22 7.94 10.22
CA ASN A 18 17.54 6.99 11.28
C ASN A 18 18.71 6.10 10.81
N SER A 19 19.87 6.29 11.39
CA SER A 19 21.09 5.56 10.99
C SER A 19 21.04 4.06 11.29
N SER A 20 20.07 3.59 12.08
CA SER A 20 19.87 2.17 12.33
C SER A 20 19.05 1.48 11.24
N PHE A 21 18.47 2.23 10.32
CA PHE A 21 17.70 1.69 9.21
C PHE A 21 18.57 1.49 7.98
N ASP A 22 18.41 0.34 7.34
CA ASP A 22 18.98 0.06 6.04
C ASP A 22 17.92 0.36 4.98
N VAL A 23 18.10 1.47 4.23
CA VAL A 23 17.09 1.97 3.31
C VAL A 23 17.50 1.69 1.86
N VAL A 24 16.67 0.95 1.16
CA VAL A 24 16.87 0.55 -0.22
C VAL A 24 15.77 1.17 -1.07
N VAL A 25 16.14 1.91 -2.11
CA VAL A 25 15.21 2.61 -2.99
C VAL A 25 15.13 1.89 -4.33
N ALA A 26 13.92 1.63 -4.80
CA ALA A 26 13.70 1.04 -6.11
C ALA A 26 14.18 1.98 -7.22
N CYS A 27 14.58 1.41 -8.34
CA CYS A 27 14.90 2.17 -9.54
C CYS A 27 13.67 2.31 -10.45
N GLY A 28 13.68 3.31 -11.31
CA GLY A 28 12.61 3.53 -12.28
C GLY A 28 12.34 4.99 -12.56
N THR A 29 11.14 5.27 -13.05
CA THR A 29 10.70 6.62 -13.40
C THR A 29 10.00 7.27 -12.21
N VAL A 30 10.40 8.48 -11.88
CA VAL A 30 9.78 9.26 -10.81
C VAL A 30 8.49 9.89 -11.31
N ARG A 31 7.40 9.64 -10.60
CA ARG A 31 6.12 10.27 -10.83
C ARG A 31 6.07 11.61 -10.07
N HIS A 32 5.86 12.71 -10.80
CA HIS A 32 5.94 14.06 -10.21
C HIS A 32 4.88 14.32 -9.14
N ARG A 33 3.74 13.66 -9.22
CA ARG A 33 2.61 13.88 -8.32
C ARG A 33 2.96 13.63 -6.85
N ASP A 34 3.71 12.56 -6.56
CA ASP A 34 3.97 12.10 -5.19
C ASP A 34 5.38 11.57 -4.97
N ASN A 35 6.27 11.76 -5.94
CA ASN A 35 7.64 11.22 -5.90
C ASN A 35 7.70 9.69 -5.78
N GLY A 36 6.65 9.01 -6.23
CA GLY A 36 6.65 7.56 -6.35
C GLY A 36 7.42 7.11 -7.57
N ILE A 37 8.16 6.01 -7.44
CA ILE A 37 8.92 5.42 -8.53
C ILE A 37 8.10 4.30 -9.13
N VAL A 38 7.92 4.33 -10.44
CA VAL A 38 7.07 3.40 -11.20
C VAL A 38 7.81 2.84 -12.41
N GLY A 39 7.25 1.81 -13.00
CA GLY A 39 7.73 1.17 -14.21
C GLY A 39 8.24 -0.25 -13.97
N ALA A 40 8.51 -0.95 -15.07
CA ALA A 40 8.92 -2.35 -15.03
C ALA A 40 10.22 -2.57 -14.24
N SER A 41 11.15 -1.61 -14.28
CA SER A 41 12.39 -1.68 -13.51
C SER A 41 12.14 -1.66 -12.00
N ALA A 42 11.19 -0.83 -11.54
CA ALA A 42 10.82 -0.77 -10.13
C ALA A 42 10.20 -2.09 -9.68
N GLU A 43 9.29 -2.64 -10.48
CA GLU A 43 8.65 -3.93 -10.19
C GLU A 43 9.67 -5.07 -10.12
N ARG A 44 10.58 -5.17 -11.11
CA ARG A 44 11.64 -6.19 -11.11
C ARG A 44 12.55 -6.06 -9.89
N PHE A 45 12.90 -4.85 -9.52
CA PHE A 45 13.74 -4.60 -8.37
C PHE A 45 13.08 -5.06 -7.07
N ILE A 46 11.82 -4.71 -6.87
CA ILE A 46 11.07 -5.10 -5.66
C ILE A 46 10.93 -6.63 -5.59
N ARG A 47 10.78 -7.31 -6.71
CA ARG A 47 10.67 -8.78 -6.75
C ARG A 47 11.91 -9.51 -6.27
N GLU A 48 13.06 -8.85 -6.18
CA GLU A 48 14.28 -9.44 -5.60
C GLU A 48 14.14 -9.68 -4.08
N PHE A 49 13.14 -9.09 -3.44
CA PHE A 49 12.98 -9.13 -1.99
C PHE A 49 11.80 -10.01 -1.57
N ARG A 50 11.95 -10.60 -0.39
CA ARG A 50 10.86 -11.22 0.37
C ARG A 50 10.84 -10.51 1.71
N VAL A 51 9.76 -9.77 1.99
CA VAL A 51 9.68 -8.92 3.18
C VAL A 51 8.65 -9.47 4.17
N ASP A 52 8.80 -9.11 5.42
CA ASP A 52 7.86 -9.51 6.46
C ASP A 52 6.55 -8.73 6.36
N TYR A 53 6.64 -7.44 6.05
CA TYR A 53 5.48 -6.55 5.97
C TYR A 53 5.53 -5.71 4.70
N GLY A 54 4.43 -5.68 3.97
CA GLY A 54 4.20 -4.72 2.90
C GLY A 54 3.19 -3.67 3.36
N ILE A 55 3.49 -2.40 3.09
CA ILE A 55 2.58 -1.30 3.42
C ILE A 55 2.16 -0.66 2.10
N ILE A 56 0.87 -0.59 1.87
CA ILE A 56 0.29 0.00 0.66
C ILE A 56 -0.74 1.07 1.00
N GLY A 57 -0.92 2.00 0.08
CA GLY A 57 -2.01 2.96 0.07
C GLY A 57 -2.91 2.71 -1.14
N ILE A 58 -4.09 3.32 -1.13
CA ILE A 58 -5.06 3.24 -2.22
C ILE A 58 -5.80 4.57 -2.36
N SER A 59 -6.58 4.71 -3.43
CA SER A 59 -7.42 5.89 -3.65
C SER A 59 -8.89 5.67 -3.34
N GLY A 60 -9.35 4.43 -3.29
CA GLY A 60 -10.75 4.13 -2.97
C GLY A 60 -10.96 2.69 -2.57
N ILE A 61 -12.04 2.45 -1.84
CA ILE A 61 -12.53 1.13 -1.48
C ILE A 61 -14.01 1.09 -1.82
N ASP A 62 -14.43 0.12 -2.65
CA ASP A 62 -15.85 -0.02 -3.01
C ASP A 62 -16.59 -0.95 -2.05
N GLU A 63 -17.90 -1.04 -2.23
CA GLU A 63 -18.78 -1.84 -1.36
C GLU A 63 -18.60 -3.36 -1.55
N GLU A 64 -17.93 -3.78 -2.60
CA GLU A 64 -17.57 -5.17 -2.82
C GLU A 64 -16.24 -5.54 -2.15
N GLY A 65 -15.53 -4.56 -1.58
CA GLY A 65 -14.22 -4.76 -0.95
C GLY A 65 -13.06 -4.66 -1.91
N ASN A 66 -13.25 -4.12 -3.10
CA ASN A 66 -12.15 -3.88 -4.03
C ASN A 66 -11.34 -2.66 -3.58
N LEU A 67 -10.03 -2.80 -3.60
CA LEU A 67 -9.07 -1.73 -3.37
C LEU A 67 -8.72 -1.11 -4.73
N LEU A 68 -8.93 0.19 -4.87
CA LEU A 68 -8.93 0.87 -6.16
C LEU A 68 -7.92 2.01 -6.20
N ASP A 69 -7.39 2.28 -7.40
CA ASP A 69 -6.54 3.43 -7.66
C ASP A 69 -6.76 3.95 -9.08
N TYR A 70 -6.13 5.08 -9.42
CA TYR A 70 -6.31 5.73 -10.71
C TYR A 70 -5.21 5.38 -11.72
N ASP A 71 -3.98 5.18 -11.27
CA ASP A 71 -2.81 5.00 -12.13
C ASP A 71 -2.37 3.53 -12.14
N TYR A 72 -2.54 2.86 -13.27
CA TYR A 72 -2.17 1.44 -13.39
C TYR A 72 -0.67 1.16 -13.19
N ARG A 73 0.20 2.16 -13.37
CA ARG A 73 1.65 2.00 -13.11
C ARG A 73 1.91 1.91 -11.61
N GLU A 74 1.22 2.72 -10.82
CA GLU A 74 1.25 2.66 -9.36
C GLU A 74 0.64 1.35 -8.85
N VAL A 75 -0.46 0.94 -9.48
CA VAL A 75 -1.12 -0.33 -9.17
C VAL A 75 -0.18 -1.51 -9.41
N ALA A 76 0.58 -1.51 -10.50
CA ALA A 76 1.54 -2.58 -10.79
C ALA A 76 2.61 -2.70 -9.71
N VAL A 77 3.11 -1.58 -9.19
CA VAL A 77 4.07 -1.57 -8.08
C VAL A 77 3.41 -2.08 -6.80
N ALA A 78 2.22 -1.61 -6.46
CA ALA A 78 1.48 -2.05 -5.27
C ALA A 78 1.21 -3.56 -5.29
N ARG A 79 0.80 -4.10 -6.42
CA ARG A 79 0.60 -5.54 -6.60
C ARG A 79 1.89 -6.33 -6.37
N THR A 80 3.01 -5.81 -6.85
CA THR A 80 4.32 -6.43 -6.64
C THR A 80 4.68 -6.45 -5.14
N ILE A 81 4.42 -5.37 -4.43
CA ILE A 81 4.64 -5.30 -2.97
C ILE A 81 3.79 -6.36 -2.26
N ILE A 82 2.53 -6.49 -2.62
CA ILE A 82 1.63 -7.51 -2.04
C ILE A 82 2.19 -8.91 -2.26
N GLU A 83 2.61 -9.23 -3.49
CA GLU A 83 3.16 -10.54 -3.84
C GLU A 83 4.43 -10.88 -3.06
N CYS A 84 5.24 -9.88 -2.73
CA CYS A 84 6.54 -10.06 -2.06
C CYS A 84 6.47 -10.02 -0.54
N SER A 85 5.31 -9.79 0.04
CA SER A 85 5.12 -9.56 1.47
C SER A 85 4.42 -10.74 2.15
N ARG A 86 4.89 -11.10 3.35
CA ARG A 86 4.21 -12.12 4.17
C ARG A 86 2.90 -11.61 4.72
N ARG A 87 2.90 -10.38 5.19
CA ARG A 87 1.70 -9.68 5.68
C ARG A 87 1.60 -8.34 5.00
N VAL A 88 0.39 -7.98 4.62
CA VAL A 88 0.11 -6.72 3.93
C VAL A 88 -0.77 -5.84 4.81
N PHE A 89 -0.32 -4.61 5.01
CA PHE A 89 -1.05 -3.58 5.74
C PHE A 89 -1.49 -2.50 4.77
N LEU A 90 -2.77 -2.19 4.78
CA LEU A 90 -3.33 -1.03 4.08
C LEU A 90 -3.41 0.14 5.05
N VAL A 91 -2.82 1.26 4.67
CA VAL A 91 -2.91 2.50 5.43
C VAL A 91 -3.70 3.51 4.60
N THR A 92 -4.80 3.97 5.12
CA THR A 92 -5.70 4.87 4.40
C THR A 92 -6.44 5.77 5.38
N ASP A 93 -6.94 6.90 4.89
CA ASP A 93 -7.86 7.72 5.65
C ASP A 93 -9.31 7.37 5.28
N ARG A 94 -10.23 7.74 6.16
CA ARG A 94 -11.66 7.40 6.01
C ARG A 94 -12.32 7.99 4.76
N SER A 95 -11.73 9.00 4.14
CA SER A 95 -12.30 9.60 2.93
C SER A 95 -12.25 8.67 1.72
N LYS A 96 -11.46 7.60 1.80
CA LYS A 96 -11.31 6.63 0.71
C LYS A 96 -12.45 5.61 0.65
N PHE A 97 -13.18 5.42 1.72
CA PHE A 97 -14.32 4.49 1.73
C PHE A 97 -15.45 5.00 0.84
N GLY A 98 -15.86 4.18 -0.11
CA GLY A 98 -16.89 4.52 -1.10
C GLY A 98 -16.41 5.40 -2.25
N ARG A 99 -15.14 5.76 -2.28
CA ARG A 99 -14.57 6.58 -3.35
C ARG A 99 -14.29 5.73 -4.58
N PRO A 100 -14.82 6.10 -5.76
CA PRO A 100 -14.57 5.35 -6.97
C PRO A 100 -13.17 5.62 -7.53
N ALA A 101 -12.57 4.60 -8.14
CA ALA A 101 -11.40 4.69 -9.00
C ALA A 101 -11.45 3.50 -9.95
N MET A 102 -10.79 3.61 -11.09
CA MET A 102 -11.06 2.68 -12.19
C MET A 102 -10.11 1.48 -12.27
N VAL A 103 -9.02 1.48 -11.53
CA VAL A 103 -8.05 0.38 -11.58
C VAL A 103 -8.09 -0.40 -10.27
N ARG A 104 -8.31 -1.71 -10.39
CA ARG A 104 -8.30 -2.57 -9.20
C ARG A 104 -6.87 -2.92 -8.81
N VAL A 105 -6.52 -2.59 -7.56
CA VAL A 105 -5.22 -2.96 -6.96
C VAL A 105 -5.27 -4.39 -6.44
N ALA A 106 -6.28 -4.67 -5.61
CA ALA A 106 -6.44 -5.92 -4.90
C ALA A 106 -7.85 -5.95 -4.29
N HIS A 107 -8.11 -6.93 -3.45
CA HIS A 107 -9.34 -7.06 -2.67
C HIS A 107 -9.01 -7.05 -1.18
N LEU A 108 -9.96 -6.71 -0.31
CA LEU A 108 -9.77 -6.78 1.14
C LEU A 108 -9.24 -8.14 1.61
N SER A 109 -9.66 -9.23 0.95
CA SER A 109 -9.19 -10.58 1.27
C SER A 109 -7.69 -10.81 1.01
N ASP A 110 -7.05 -9.90 0.27
CA ASP A 110 -5.61 -9.97 -0.04
C ASP A 110 -4.74 -9.27 1.01
N ILE A 111 -5.35 -8.59 1.99
CA ILE A 111 -4.61 -7.88 3.03
C ILE A 111 -4.90 -8.44 4.42
N ASN A 112 -4.02 -8.17 5.36
CA ASN A 112 -4.10 -8.70 6.73
C ASN A 112 -4.62 -7.68 7.73
N ALA A 113 -4.30 -6.41 7.55
CA ALA A 113 -4.71 -5.34 8.45
C ALA A 113 -4.97 -4.05 7.69
N LEU A 114 -5.90 -3.26 8.19
CA LEU A 114 -6.24 -1.95 7.68
C LEU A 114 -6.14 -0.93 8.81
N PHE A 115 -5.36 0.10 8.57
CA PHE A 115 -5.17 1.22 9.49
C PHE A 115 -5.83 2.46 8.92
N THR A 116 -6.72 3.07 9.67
CA THR A 116 -7.44 4.29 9.25
C THR A 116 -7.71 5.21 10.42
N ASP A 117 -8.01 6.46 10.12
CA ASP A 117 -8.58 7.35 11.11
C ASP A 117 -10.07 7.03 11.30
N GLY A 118 -10.57 7.28 12.47
CA GLY A 118 -11.98 7.05 12.78
C GLY A 118 -12.77 8.34 12.95
N PRO A 119 -14.08 8.23 13.10
CA PRO A 119 -14.90 7.03 12.97
C PRO A 119 -15.21 6.67 11.52
N ILE A 120 -15.52 5.39 11.27
CA ILE A 120 -16.04 4.91 9.99
C ILE A 120 -17.43 4.31 10.17
N ASP A 121 -18.23 4.30 9.10
CA ASP A 121 -19.55 3.70 9.14
C ASP A 121 -19.49 2.21 9.44
N THR A 122 -20.47 1.70 10.18
CA THR A 122 -20.56 0.30 10.56
C THR A 122 -20.50 -0.64 9.37
N LYS A 123 -21.10 -0.26 8.25
CA LYS A 123 -21.07 -1.09 7.03
C LYS A 123 -19.65 -1.37 6.54
N TRP A 124 -18.74 -0.40 6.66
CA TRP A 124 -17.32 -0.58 6.28
C TRP A 124 -16.59 -1.46 7.28
N ALA A 125 -16.81 -1.24 8.57
CA ALA A 125 -16.23 -2.07 9.62
C ALA A 125 -16.65 -3.54 9.47
N ASP A 126 -17.95 -3.77 9.19
CA ASP A 126 -18.48 -5.11 8.97
C ASP A 126 -17.87 -5.77 7.73
N LEU A 127 -17.74 -5.02 6.64
CA LEU A 127 -17.11 -5.52 5.40
C LEU A 127 -15.66 -5.93 5.63
N ILE A 128 -14.91 -5.11 6.36
CA ILE A 128 -13.51 -5.39 6.71
C ILE A 128 -13.41 -6.67 7.53
N HIS A 129 -14.21 -6.80 8.58
CA HIS A 129 -14.22 -7.99 9.44
C HIS A 129 -14.69 -9.25 8.69
N GLU A 130 -15.67 -9.12 7.82
CA GLU A 130 -16.18 -10.23 7.00
C GLU A 130 -15.08 -10.88 6.16
N HIS A 131 -14.12 -10.10 5.69
CA HIS A 131 -12.99 -10.60 4.91
C HIS A 131 -11.77 -10.98 5.77
N GLY A 132 -11.93 -11.04 7.08
CA GLY A 132 -10.87 -11.50 7.99
C GLY A 132 -9.73 -10.50 8.18
N VAL A 133 -9.97 -9.22 7.93
CA VAL A 133 -8.98 -8.15 8.07
C VAL A 133 -9.06 -7.53 9.45
N GLU A 134 -7.92 -7.38 10.12
CA GLU A 134 -7.85 -6.64 11.38
C GLU A 134 -7.97 -5.14 11.10
N LEU A 135 -8.87 -4.47 11.83
CA LEU A 135 -9.10 -3.03 11.70
C LEU A 135 -8.48 -2.29 12.88
N PHE A 136 -7.64 -1.32 12.57
CA PHE A 136 -7.03 -0.41 13.55
C PHE A 136 -7.43 1.02 13.24
N MET A 137 -8.08 1.67 14.18
CA MET A 137 -8.37 3.11 14.11
C MET A 137 -7.37 3.88 14.97
N VAL A 138 -6.73 4.83 14.38
CA VAL A 138 -5.65 5.61 15.00
C VAL A 138 -5.97 7.09 15.08
#